data_d944bfa0e32ccd7dfb4ca3fa99418cac
#
_entry.id   d944bfa0e32ccd7dfb4ca3fa99418cac
#
_cell.length_a   1.000
_cell.length_b   1.000
_cell.length_c   1.000
_cell.angle_alpha   90.00
_cell.angle_beta   90.00
_cell.angle_gamma   90.00
#
_symmetry.space_group_name_H-M   'P 1'
#
loop_
_entity.id
_entity.type
_entity.pdbx_description
1 polymer ?
#
loop_
_entity_poly.entity_id
_entity_poly.type
_entity_poly.pdbx_seq_one_letter_code
_entity_poly.pdbx_strand_id
1 'polypeptide(L)'
;MKKIDRETVQRILDTADIVDVVSDFVSLKRRGSSYLGLCPFHNERTPSFSVSKSKNICKCFSCGKGGSPVNFIMEHEQMTYQEALRYLAGKYNIEIKEHEMSDEERERETERASLLAINEFALRHFETNLHDTDDGRNIGLTYLQQRGVNEAMIKRFHLGYALERSTALYDEAKRKGYNEKYLVDTGLCIRTDTGRVYDRFKGRVIFPVFSVSGKVIAFGGRTLKKDVAKYVNSPESTIYTKSNELYGLYQAKQAIVKQNKCILVEGYLDVISMHQSGIENVVASSGTSLTDGQIRLIHRFTDNVTVIYDGDAAGIKASLRGIDMLLREGLNIKVLLLPDGDDPDSFAQSHTSTEVEAYIAANEVDFIQFKTGILLQGLENDPIARSRAIGDIVQSISVIPDAVTA
;
A
#
# COMPACT_ATOMS: atom_id res chain seq x y z
N MET A 1 14.79 -27.24 8.76
CA MET A 1 14.99 -25.96 9.46
C MET A 1 14.09 -25.92 10.68
N LYS A 2 14.57 -25.52 11.83
CA LYS A 2 13.74 -25.38 13.03
C LYS A 2 13.18 -23.96 13.08
N LYS A 3 11.90 -23.82 13.33
CA LYS A 3 11.17 -22.56 13.42
C LYS A 3 10.67 -22.35 14.84
N ILE A 4 10.78 -21.13 15.35
CA ILE A 4 10.23 -20.77 16.66
C ILE A 4 8.70 -20.86 16.56
N ASP A 5 8.04 -21.51 17.51
CA ASP A 5 6.59 -21.65 17.52
C ASP A 5 5.89 -20.30 17.72
N ARG A 6 4.62 -20.20 17.28
CA ARG A 6 3.87 -18.94 17.28
C ARG A 6 3.64 -18.37 18.68
N GLU A 7 3.44 -19.22 19.66
CA GLU A 7 3.22 -18.81 21.05
C GLU A 7 4.50 -18.19 21.64
N THR A 8 5.65 -18.81 21.39
CA THR A 8 6.96 -18.25 21.78
C THR A 8 7.25 -16.94 21.06
N VAL A 9 6.98 -16.85 19.76
CA VAL A 9 7.11 -15.59 19.02
C VAL A 9 6.25 -14.50 19.65
N GLN A 10 4.97 -14.77 19.90
CA GLN A 10 4.07 -13.78 20.50
C GLN A 10 4.56 -13.35 21.88
N ARG A 11 4.99 -14.28 22.72
CA ARG A 11 5.54 -13.98 24.05
C ARG A 11 6.79 -13.10 23.99
N ILE A 12 7.68 -13.32 23.01
CA ILE A 12 8.85 -12.45 22.76
C ILE A 12 8.39 -11.03 22.39
N LEU A 13 7.45 -10.91 21.45
CA LEU A 13 6.94 -9.62 20.99
C LEU A 13 6.23 -8.82 22.10
N ASP A 14 5.47 -9.50 22.94
CA ASP A 14 4.74 -8.87 24.06
C ASP A 14 5.66 -8.47 25.22
N THR A 15 6.78 -9.18 25.41
CA THR A 15 7.74 -8.91 26.49
C THR A 15 8.77 -7.86 26.12
N ALA A 16 9.15 -7.75 24.83
CA ALA A 16 10.23 -6.88 24.40
C ALA A 16 9.83 -5.39 24.52
N ASP A 17 10.43 -4.66 25.46
CA ASP A 17 10.25 -3.22 25.64
C ASP A 17 11.25 -2.46 24.76
N ILE A 18 10.78 -1.56 23.88
CA ILE A 18 11.62 -0.81 22.95
C ILE A 18 12.65 0.07 23.66
N VAL A 19 12.29 0.65 24.80
CA VAL A 19 13.21 1.53 25.55
C VAL A 19 14.36 0.70 26.13
N ASP A 20 14.04 -0.46 26.70
CA ASP A 20 15.00 -1.38 27.27
C ASP A 20 15.94 -1.95 26.18
N VAL A 21 15.38 -2.36 25.03
CA VAL A 21 16.17 -2.89 23.90
C VAL A 21 17.09 -1.84 23.32
N VAL A 22 16.58 -0.62 23.06
CA VAL A 22 17.36 0.46 22.46
C VAL A 22 18.43 0.99 23.42
N SER A 23 18.16 0.98 24.72
CA SER A 23 19.10 1.48 25.74
C SER A 23 20.39 0.67 25.82
N ASP A 24 20.42 -0.56 25.33
CA ASP A 24 21.66 -1.35 25.23
C ASP A 24 22.65 -0.74 24.22
N PHE A 25 22.18 0.03 23.25
CA PHE A 25 22.96 0.54 22.11
C PHE A 25 23.01 2.07 22.06
N VAL A 26 22.00 2.75 22.62
CA VAL A 26 21.84 4.20 22.49
C VAL A 26 21.59 4.82 23.86
N SER A 27 22.38 5.84 24.20
CA SER A 27 22.12 6.66 25.40
C SER A 27 20.86 7.48 25.21
N LEU A 28 19.80 7.11 25.91
CA LEU A 28 18.46 7.73 25.81
C LEU A 28 18.24 8.76 26.94
N LYS A 29 17.75 9.95 26.60
CA LYS A 29 17.28 10.95 27.56
C LYS A 29 15.77 11.09 27.48
N ARG A 30 15.08 11.05 28.61
CA ARG A 30 13.62 11.23 28.66
C ARG A 30 13.23 12.66 28.24
N ARG A 31 12.24 12.76 27.35
CA ARG A 31 11.68 14.03 26.89
C ARG A 31 10.16 13.92 26.80
N GLY A 32 9.48 14.36 27.85
CA GLY A 32 8.02 14.19 27.99
C GLY A 32 7.63 12.71 28.11
N SER A 33 6.75 12.25 27.23
CA SER A 33 6.28 10.86 27.13
C SER A 33 7.20 9.94 26.32
N SER A 34 8.23 10.48 25.66
CA SER A 34 9.18 9.75 24.82
C SER A 34 10.61 9.88 25.31
N TYR A 35 11.50 9.12 24.69
CA TYR A 35 12.96 9.20 24.90
C TYR A 35 13.62 9.65 23.60
N LEU A 36 14.74 10.36 23.72
CA LEU A 36 15.51 10.90 22.58
C LEU A 36 16.97 10.54 22.73
N GLY A 37 17.63 10.13 21.64
CA GLY A 37 19.05 9.82 21.57
C GLY A 37 19.65 10.15 20.21
N LEU A 38 20.96 9.93 20.06
CA LEU A 38 21.61 9.97 18.76
C LEU A 38 21.26 8.70 17.97
N CYS A 39 21.04 8.86 16.68
CA CYS A 39 20.64 7.72 15.83
C CYS A 39 21.82 6.72 15.66
N PRO A 40 21.61 5.42 15.89
CA PRO A 40 22.62 4.42 15.67
C PRO A 40 22.82 4.03 14.20
N PHE A 41 21.94 4.52 13.30
CA PHE A 41 21.93 4.13 11.89
C PHE A 41 22.61 5.14 10.96
N HIS A 42 22.92 6.36 11.45
CA HIS A 42 23.65 7.38 10.72
C HIS A 42 24.37 8.34 11.68
N ASN A 43 25.40 9.01 11.21
CA ASN A 43 26.15 9.98 12.01
C ASN A 43 25.38 11.30 12.13
N GLU A 44 25.11 11.74 13.36
CA GLU A 44 24.50 13.02 13.67
C GLU A 44 25.06 13.65 14.94
N ARG A 45 24.97 14.97 15.06
CA ARG A 45 25.40 15.70 16.26
C ARG A 45 24.23 16.13 17.16
N THR A 46 23.05 16.19 16.58
CA THR A 46 21.81 16.59 17.28
C THR A 46 20.90 15.39 17.37
N PRO A 47 20.42 14.99 18.56
CA PRO A 47 19.57 13.82 18.72
C PRO A 47 18.29 13.93 17.90
N SER A 48 18.05 12.96 17.01
CA SER A 48 16.85 12.84 16.20
C SER A 48 16.15 11.46 16.30
N PHE A 49 16.76 10.55 17.08
CA PHE A 49 16.22 9.21 17.28
C PHE A 49 15.27 9.19 18.48
N SER A 50 13.98 9.07 18.19
CA SER A 50 12.93 9.04 19.19
C SER A 50 12.45 7.64 19.48
N VAL A 51 12.23 7.35 20.77
CA VAL A 51 11.73 6.04 21.25
C VAL A 51 10.45 6.28 22.06
N SER A 52 9.36 5.67 21.64
CA SER A 52 8.04 5.77 22.28
C SER A 52 7.75 4.48 23.04
N LYS A 53 7.73 4.57 24.38
CA LYS A 53 7.40 3.42 25.23
C LYS A 53 5.94 2.99 25.06
N SER A 54 5.01 3.95 25.00
CA SER A 54 3.58 3.66 24.88
C SER A 54 3.19 2.97 23.58
N LYS A 55 3.90 3.30 22.47
CA LYS A 55 3.70 2.67 21.16
C LYS A 55 4.61 1.46 20.92
N ASN A 56 5.56 1.20 21.80
CA ASN A 56 6.61 0.17 21.70
C ASN A 56 7.38 0.25 20.36
N ILE A 57 7.72 1.46 19.89
CA ILE A 57 8.45 1.71 18.64
C ILE A 57 9.54 2.76 18.81
N CYS A 58 10.54 2.71 17.94
CA CYS A 58 11.54 3.75 17.75
C CYS A 58 11.49 4.31 16.33
N LYS A 59 11.96 5.57 16.14
CA LYS A 59 12.08 6.19 14.82
C LYS A 59 13.11 7.31 14.83
N CYS A 60 14.00 7.31 13.84
CA CYS A 60 14.84 8.46 13.53
C CYS A 60 14.09 9.43 12.61
N PHE A 61 13.99 10.69 13.02
CA PHE A 61 13.31 11.72 12.20
C PHE A 61 14.22 12.28 11.10
N SER A 62 15.54 11.98 11.12
CA SER A 62 16.48 12.39 10.07
C SER A 62 16.58 11.35 8.95
N CYS A 63 16.90 10.08 9.28
CA CYS A 63 17.10 9.03 8.26
C CYS A 63 15.87 8.13 8.04
N GLY A 64 14.80 8.29 8.84
CA GLY A 64 13.56 7.53 8.70
C GLY A 64 13.59 6.10 9.24
N LYS A 65 14.76 5.55 9.61
CA LYS A 65 14.89 4.20 10.16
C LYS A 65 14.26 4.08 11.54
N GLY A 66 13.70 2.89 11.82
CA GLY A 66 13.06 2.57 13.09
C GLY A 66 12.07 1.42 12.96
N GLY A 67 11.27 1.19 14.01
CA GLY A 67 10.27 0.14 14.06
C GLY A 67 10.08 -0.45 15.44
N SER A 68 9.58 -1.69 15.52
CA SER A 68 9.41 -2.46 16.75
C SER A 68 10.78 -2.90 17.32
N PRO A 69 10.84 -3.45 18.55
CA PRO A 69 12.08 -4.00 19.12
C PRO A 69 12.77 -5.00 18.19
N VAL A 70 12.03 -5.89 17.55
CA VAL A 70 12.58 -6.87 16.60
C VAL A 70 13.17 -6.16 15.38
N ASN A 71 12.45 -5.18 14.81
CA ASN A 71 12.93 -4.43 13.66
C ASN A 71 14.22 -3.66 13.97
N PHE A 72 14.30 -3.09 15.19
CA PHE A 72 15.49 -2.39 15.64
C PHE A 72 16.71 -3.33 15.67
N ILE A 73 16.58 -4.51 16.29
CA ILE A 73 17.67 -5.51 16.33
C ILE A 73 18.05 -6.01 14.94
N MET A 74 17.04 -6.29 14.07
CA MET A 74 17.31 -6.70 12.68
C MET A 74 18.17 -5.66 11.93
N GLU A 75 17.85 -4.39 12.06
CA GLU A 75 18.54 -3.30 11.37
C GLU A 75 19.88 -2.97 12.00
N HIS A 76 19.98 -2.98 13.33
CA HIS A 76 21.19 -2.61 14.06
C HIS A 76 22.24 -3.70 14.00
N GLU A 77 21.87 -4.93 14.28
CA GLU A 77 22.78 -6.07 14.33
C GLU A 77 22.88 -6.83 12.99
N GLN A 78 22.21 -6.34 11.93
CA GLN A 78 22.17 -6.98 10.60
C GLN A 78 21.67 -8.43 10.67
N MET A 79 20.75 -8.71 11.59
CA MET A 79 20.19 -10.03 11.85
C MET A 79 18.95 -10.30 11.00
N THR A 80 18.73 -11.58 10.68
CA THR A 80 17.43 -12.04 10.16
C THR A 80 16.36 -11.98 11.25
N TYR A 81 15.10 -12.01 10.86
CA TYR A 81 13.97 -12.01 11.80
C TYR A 81 14.07 -13.13 12.86
N GLN A 82 14.47 -14.34 12.46
CA GLN A 82 14.64 -15.47 13.38
C GLN A 82 15.81 -15.27 14.35
N GLU A 83 16.91 -14.70 13.90
CA GLU A 83 18.06 -14.37 14.75
C GLU A 83 17.70 -13.25 15.73
N ALA A 84 17.00 -12.21 15.30
CA ALA A 84 16.52 -11.13 16.17
C ALA A 84 15.55 -11.65 17.26
N LEU A 85 14.67 -12.58 16.92
CA LEU A 85 13.80 -13.23 17.90
C LEU A 85 14.61 -14.04 18.93
N ARG A 86 15.63 -14.78 18.51
CA ARG A 86 16.53 -15.51 19.43
C ARG A 86 17.33 -14.58 20.33
N TYR A 87 17.81 -13.48 19.80
CA TYR A 87 18.49 -12.45 20.55
C TYR A 87 17.59 -11.89 21.67
N LEU A 88 16.37 -11.49 21.32
CA LEU A 88 15.39 -10.97 22.28
C LEU A 88 14.95 -12.04 23.30
N ALA A 89 14.74 -13.27 22.86
CA ALA A 89 14.45 -14.38 23.77
C ALA A 89 15.57 -14.58 24.79
N GLY A 90 16.82 -14.51 24.37
CA GLY A 90 17.98 -14.56 25.26
C GLY A 90 18.03 -13.40 26.26
N LYS A 91 17.79 -12.15 25.76
CA LYS A 91 17.74 -10.95 26.61
C LYS A 91 16.69 -11.06 27.73
N TYR A 92 15.51 -11.58 27.40
CA TYR A 92 14.38 -11.67 28.34
C TYR A 92 14.23 -13.05 29.01
N ASN A 93 15.22 -13.94 28.88
CA ASN A 93 15.20 -15.30 29.43
C ASN A 93 13.94 -16.08 29.03
N ILE A 94 13.49 -15.93 27.79
CA ILE A 94 12.34 -16.67 27.27
C ILE A 94 12.85 -17.97 26.65
N GLU A 95 12.37 -19.10 27.17
CA GLU A 95 12.67 -20.40 26.60
C GLU A 95 12.07 -20.51 25.21
N ILE A 96 12.92 -20.84 24.23
CA ILE A 96 12.52 -20.97 22.83
C ILE A 96 12.04 -22.40 22.59
N LYS A 97 10.75 -22.55 22.31
CA LYS A 97 10.21 -23.79 21.79
C LYS A 97 10.33 -23.76 20.26
N GLU A 98 11.08 -24.72 19.74
CA GLU A 98 11.25 -24.90 18.30
C GLU A 98 10.51 -26.16 17.85
N HIS A 99 9.86 -26.06 16.70
CA HIS A 99 9.34 -27.23 16.01
C HIS A 99 10.10 -27.43 14.69
N GLU A 100 10.30 -28.68 14.32
CA GLU A 100 10.76 -28.97 12.96
C GLU A 100 9.63 -28.63 11.99
N MET A 101 9.95 -27.84 10.97
CA MET A 101 8.97 -27.56 9.91
C MET A 101 8.52 -28.87 9.29
N SER A 102 7.20 -29.06 9.19
CA SER A 102 6.66 -30.16 8.42
C SER A 102 7.08 -30.05 6.94
N ASP A 103 7.04 -31.17 6.23
CA ASP A 103 7.37 -31.15 4.80
C ASP A 103 6.38 -30.25 4.05
N GLU A 104 5.12 -30.17 4.45
CA GLU A 104 4.13 -29.24 3.90
C GLU A 104 4.48 -27.78 4.16
N GLU A 105 4.98 -27.40 5.34
CA GLU A 105 5.41 -26.02 5.64
C GLU A 105 6.63 -25.63 4.82
N ARG A 106 7.60 -26.53 4.63
CA ARG A 106 8.77 -26.34 3.78
C ARG A 106 8.35 -26.13 2.33
N GLU A 107 7.43 -26.96 1.86
CA GLU A 107 6.90 -26.89 0.49
C GLU A 107 6.21 -25.54 0.22
N ARG A 108 5.36 -25.08 1.17
CA ARG A 108 4.69 -23.77 1.11
C ARG A 108 5.67 -22.59 1.11
N GLU A 109 6.71 -22.63 1.96
CA GLU A 109 7.74 -21.57 1.97
C GLU A 109 8.56 -21.56 0.67
N THR A 110 8.92 -22.73 0.15
CA THR A 110 9.64 -22.87 -1.12
C THR A 110 8.76 -22.37 -2.29
N GLU A 111 7.49 -22.75 -2.31
CA GLU A 111 6.53 -22.27 -3.31
C GLU A 111 6.39 -20.73 -3.24
N ARG A 112 6.17 -20.17 -2.04
CA ARG A 112 6.08 -18.73 -1.85
C ARG A 112 7.34 -17.99 -2.32
N ALA A 113 8.52 -18.51 -1.99
CA ALA A 113 9.80 -17.95 -2.43
C ALA A 113 9.92 -17.97 -3.95
N SER A 114 9.49 -19.08 -4.59
CA SER A 114 9.50 -19.25 -6.05
C SER A 114 8.55 -18.28 -6.74
N LEU A 115 7.34 -18.06 -6.20
CA LEU A 115 6.37 -17.08 -6.72
C LEU A 115 6.90 -15.65 -6.62
N LEU A 116 7.56 -15.28 -5.53
CA LEU A 116 8.19 -13.97 -5.39
C LEU A 116 9.37 -13.79 -6.35
N ALA A 117 10.19 -14.83 -6.53
CA ALA A 117 11.32 -14.78 -7.45
C ALA A 117 10.90 -14.59 -8.90
N ILE A 118 9.80 -15.23 -9.32
CA ILE A 118 9.30 -15.09 -10.69
C ILE A 118 8.64 -13.73 -10.92
N ASN A 119 7.97 -13.16 -9.91
CA ASN A 119 7.44 -11.80 -9.99
C ASN A 119 8.58 -10.77 -10.08
N GLU A 120 9.65 -10.94 -9.32
CA GLU A 120 10.84 -10.07 -9.40
C GLU A 120 11.52 -10.17 -10.77
N PHE A 121 11.58 -11.37 -11.35
CA PHE A 121 12.05 -11.55 -12.72
C PHE A 121 11.15 -10.82 -13.73
N ALA A 122 9.83 -10.96 -13.60
CA ALA A 122 8.87 -10.29 -14.47
C ALA A 122 8.95 -8.76 -14.37
N LEU A 123 9.12 -8.22 -13.15
CA LEU A 123 9.34 -6.81 -12.91
C LEU A 123 10.51 -6.28 -13.74
N ARG A 124 11.68 -6.90 -13.60
CA ARG A 124 12.88 -6.50 -14.35
C ARG A 124 12.71 -6.64 -15.84
N HIS A 125 12.03 -7.70 -16.29
CA HIS A 125 11.73 -7.89 -17.69
C HIS A 125 10.86 -6.76 -18.27
N PHE A 126 9.83 -6.33 -17.56
CA PHE A 126 8.96 -5.24 -17.98
C PHE A 126 9.65 -3.87 -17.94
N GLU A 127 10.49 -3.60 -16.92
CA GLU A 127 11.32 -2.39 -16.86
C GLU A 127 12.31 -2.33 -18.04
N THR A 128 13.03 -3.43 -18.28
CA THR A 128 13.96 -3.56 -19.42
C THR A 128 13.22 -3.34 -20.75
N ASN A 129 12.06 -3.95 -20.93
CA ASN A 129 11.27 -3.77 -22.15
C ASN A 129 10.88 -2.31 -22.36
N LEU A 130 10.50 -1.58 -21.30
CA LEU A 130 10.09 -0.17 -21.39
C LEU A 130 11.23 0.71 -21.95
N HIS A 131 12.46 0.48 -21.51
CA HIS A 131 13.59 1.35 -21.82
C HIS A 131 14.44 0.87 -23.01
N ASP A 132 14.58 -0.45 -23.20
CA ASP A 132 15.58 -1.02 -24.13
C ASP A 132 14.98 -1.56 -25.42
N THR A 133 13.65 -1.62 -25.56
CA THR A 133 13.00 -2.06 -26.80
C THR A 133 12.36 -0.87 -27.54
N ASP A 134 12.23 -1.01 -28.88
CA ASP A 134 11.58 0.01 -29.70
C ASP A 134 10.09 0.18 -29.35
N ASP A 135 9.37 -0.93 -29.15
CA ASP A 135 7.97 -0.89 -28.72
C ASP A 135 7.83 -0.25 -27.34
N GLY A 136 8.73 -0.58 -26.40
CA GLY A 136 8.75 0.02 -25.07
C GLY A 136 8.90 1.54 -25.13
N ARG A 137 9.89 2.03 -25.88
CA ARG A 137 10.12 3.47 -26.03
C ARG A 137 9.00 4.18 -26.79
N ASN A 138 8.63 3.65 -27.97
CA ASN A 138 7.70 4.31 -28.87
C ASN A 138 6.24 4.23 -28.41
N ILE A 139 5.86 3.20 -27.63
CA ILE A 139 4.50 2.99 -27.17
C ILE A 139 4.39 3.24 -25.66
N GLY A 140 5.13 2.45 -24.85
CA GLY A 140 5.02 2.47 -23.40
C GLY A 140 5.49 3.78 -22.78
N LEU A 141 6.74 4.17 -23.07
CA LEU A 141 7.34 5.39 -22.52
C LEU A 141 6.65 6.65 -23.07
N THR A 142 6.36 6.69 -24.38
CA THR A 142 5.60 7.79 -25.00
C THR A 142 4.25 7.98 -24.34
N TYR A 143 3.52 6.88 -24.03
CA TYR A 143 2.25 6.97 -23.33
C TYR A 143 2.41 7.58 -21.92
N LEU A 144 3.40 7.11 -21.15
CA LEU A 144 3.65 7.63 -19.80
C LEU A 144 4.00 9.12 -19.83
N GLN A 145 4.83 9.55 -20.81
CA GLN A 145 5.18 10.95 -21.03
C GLN A 145 3.97 11.81 -21.42
N GLN A 146 3.11 11.30 -22.31
CA GLN A 146 1.85 11.97 -22.68
C GLN A 146 0.87 12.11 -21.49
N ARG A 147 0.96 11.21 -20.53
CA ARG A 147 0.24 11.27 -19.25
C ARG A 147 0.99 12.07 -18.19
N GLY A 148 2.01 12.84 -18.56
CA GLY A 148 2.77 13.71 -17.67
C GLY A 148 3.68 13.00 -16.67
N VAL A 149 3.82 11.66 -16.73
CA VAL A 149 4.65 10.90 -15.78
C VAL A 149 6.13 11.09 -16.11
N ASN A 150 6.90 11.63 -15.17
CA ASN A 150 8.32 11.85 -15.32
C ASN A 150 9.17 10.61 -15.02
N GLU A 151 10.45 10.66 -15.40
CA GLU A 151 11.39 9.54 -15.23
C GLU A 151 11.62 9.16 -13.76
N ALA A 152 11.55 10.12 -12.84
CA ALA A 152 11.69 9.83 -11.41
C ALA A 152 10.53 8.97 -10.89
N MET A 153 9.30 9.22 -11.35
CA MET A 153 8.12 8.42 -11.00
C MET A 153 8.13 7.07 -11.69
N ILE A 154 8.55 6.99 -12.97
CA ILE A 154 8.73 5.72 -13.67
C ILE A 154 9.65 4.80 -12.85
N LYS A 155 10.78 5.30 -12.39
CA LYS A 155 11.72 4.55 -11.54
C LYS A 155 11.17 4.26 -10.15
N ARG A 156 10.54 5.24 -9.48
CA ARG A 156 10.00 5.09 -8.13
C ARG A 156 8.90 4.04 -8.04
N PHE A 157 8.06 3.96 -9.06
CA PHE A 157 6.96 2.99 -9.15
C PHE A 157 7.31 1.76 -9.98
N HIS A 158 8.54 1.67 -10.49
CA HIS A 158 9.02 0.53 -11.28
C HIS A 158 8.12 0.23 -12.49
N LEU A 159 7.67 1.27 -13.18
CA LEU A 159 6.77 1.11 -14.32
C LEU A 159 7.47 0.36 -15.46
N GLY A 160 6.70 -0.45 -16.20
CA GLY A 160 7.24 -1.29 -17.25
C GLY A 160 6.35 -1.37 -18.48
N TYR A 161 6.77 -2.17 -19.44
CA TYR A 161 6.01 -2.47 -20.65
C TYR A 161 6.06 -3.96 -20.98
N ALA A 162 4.90 -4.55 -21.22
CA ALA A 162 4.77 -5.91 -21.75
C ALA A 162 4.61 -5.85 -23.27
N LEU A 163 5.53 -6.47 -23.99
CA LEU A 163 5.56 -6.49 -25.46
C LEU A 163 4.27 -7.09 -26.04
N GLU A 164 3.93 -6.70 -27.28
CA GLU A 164 2.74 -7.21 -27.99
C GLU A 164 2.83 -8.72 -28.30
N ARG A 165 4.04 -9.28 -28.39
CA ARG A 165 4.27 -10.70 -28.61
C ARG A 165 3.67 -11.53 -27.47
N SER A 166 2.81 -12.50 -27.82
CA SER A 166 1.99 -13.21 -26.85
C SER A 166 2.74 -14.15 -25.89
N THR A 167 4.04 -14.40 -26.14
CA THR A 167 4.88 -15.31 -25.34
C THR A 167 6.24 -14.68 -24.99
N ALA A 168 6.34 -13.33 -24.99
CA ALA A 168 7.62 -12.66 -24.78
C ALA A 168 8.21 -12.93 -23.38
N LEU A 169 7.39 -12.78 -22.33
CA LEU A 169 7.78 -13.09 -20.96
C LEU A 169 7.95 -14.59 -20.75
N TYR A 170 7.00 -15.40 -21.27
CA TYR A 170 7.00 -16.84 -21.13
C TYR A 170 8.28 -17.46 -21.70
N ASP A 171 8.64 -17.11 -22.95
CA ASP A 171 9.83 -17.65 -23.63
C ASP A 171 11.12 -17.28 -22.88
N GLU A 172 11.23 -16.04 -22.42
CA GLU A 172 12.39 -15.56 -21.66
C GLU A 172 12.50 -16.26 -20.28
N ALA A 173 11.37 -16.43 -19.58
CA ALA A 173 11.32 -17.16 -18.33
C ALA A 173 11.75 -18.62 -18.50
N LYS A 174 11.26 -19.28 -19.55
CA LYS A 174 11.66 -20.68 -19.88
C LYS A 174 13.13 -20.77 -20.22
N ARG A 175 13.67 -19.83 -20.99
CA ARG A 175 15.10 -19.78 -21.32
C ARG A 175 15.98 -19.63 -20.07
N LYS A 176 15.50 -18.91 -19.05
CA LYS A 176 16.18 -18.76 -17.76
C LYS A 176 15.92 -19.88 -16.75
N GLY A 177 15.16 -20.91 -17.13
CA GLY A 177 14.91 -22.09 -16.31
C GLY A 177 13.79 -21.95 -15.27
N TYR A 178 12.96 -20.91 -15.37
CA TYR A 178 11.81 -20.76 -14.48
C TYR A 178 10.73 -21.81 -14.78
N ASN A 179 10.08 -22.28 -13.72
CA ASN A 179 9.00 -23.27 -13.83
C ASN A 179 7.71 -22.60 -14.32
N GLU A 180 7.14 -23.17 -15.37
CA GLU A 180 5.88 -22.72 -15.98
C GLU A 180 4.71 -22.67 -14.97
N LYS A 181 4.66 -23.62 -14.01
CA LYS A 181 3.64 -23.64 -12.96
C LYS A 181 3.56 -22.27 -12.27
N TYR A 182 4.69 -21.69 -11.86
CA TYR A 182 4.71 -20.42 -11.13
C TYR A 182 4.35 -19.21 -12.00
N LEU A 183 4.61 -19.24 -13.31
CA LEU A 183 4.12 -18.21 -14.24
C LEU A 183 2.60 -18.19 -14.33
N VAL A 184 1.97 -19.37 -14.26
CA VAL A 184 0.51 -19.51 -14.29
C VAL A 184 -0.08 -19.17 -12.91
N ASP A 185 0.50 -19.67 -11.83
CA ASP A 185 0.02 -19.48 -10.46
C ASP A 185 0.07 -18.00 -10.01
N THR A 186 1.05 -17.21 -10.48
CA THR A 186 1.10 -15.75 -10.27
C THR A 186 0.20 -14.98 -11.23
N GLY A 187 -0.36 -15.65 -12.23
CA GLY A 187 -1.16 -15.04 -13.29
C GLY A 187 -0.36 -14.14 -14.25
N LEU A 188 0.95 -14.28 -14.30
CA LEU A 188 1.79 -13.67 -15.35
C LEU A 188 1.47 -14.27 -16.73
N CYS A 189 1.17 -15.55 -16.75
CA CYS A 189 0.74 -16.26 -17.95
C CYS A 189 -0.63 -16.90 -17.75
N ILE A 190 -1.32 -17.15 -18.84
CA ILE A 190 -2.60 -17.85 -18.89
C ILE A 190 -2.37 -19.16 -19.67
N ARG A 191 -2.84 -20.27 -19.11
CA ARG A 191 -2.92 -21.55 -19.80
C ARG A 191 -4.34 -21.76 -20.35
N THR A 192 -4.45 -22.04 -21.64
CA THR A 192 -5.74 -22.38 -22.27
C THR A 192 -6.12 -23.84 -22.00
N ASP A 193 -7.38 -24.18 -22.25
CA ASP A 193 -7.89 -25.56 -22.18
C ASP A 193 -7.13 -26.49 -23.15
N THR A 194 -6.57 -25.96 -24.22
CA THR A 194 -5.73 -26.70 -25.19
C THR A 194 -4.27 -26.86 -24.75
N GLY A 195 -3.92 -26.37 -23.53
CA GLY A 195 -2.57 -26.44 -22.96
C GLY A 195 -1.59 -25.39 -23.47
N ARG A 196 -2.01 -24.46 -24.34
CA ARG A 196 -1.14 -23.34 -24.77
C ARG A 196 -0.99 -22.34 -23.64
N VAL A 197 0.23 -21.77 -23.48
CA VAL A 197 0.55 -20.75 -22.50
C VAL A 197 0.88 -19.45 -23.22
N TYR A 198 0.34 -18.33 -22.75
CA TYR A 198 0.59 -16.99 -23.27
C TYR A 198 0.61 -15.93 -22.18
N ASP A 199 1.27 -14.80 -22.44
CA ASP A 199 1.43 -13.69 -21.52
C ASP A 199 0.09 -12.97 -21.27
N ARG A 200 -0.29 -12.80 -19.99
CA ARG A 200 -1.53 -12.09 -19.60
C ARG A 200 -1.52 -10.61 -20.00
N PHE A 201 -0.37 -9.97 -19.87
CA PHE A 201 -0.25 -8.53 -19.94
C PHE A 201 0.23 -8.00 -21.31
N LYS A 202 0.27 -8.84 -22.35
CA LYS A 202 0.76 -8.44 -23.67
C LYS A 202 0.23 -7.09 -24.15
N GLY A 203 1.09 -6.23 -24.71
CA GLY A 203 0.75 -4.91 -25.26
C GLY A 203 0.24 -3.92 -24.23
N ARG A 204 0.75 -3.98 -22.97
CA ARG A 204 0.27 -3.13 -21.87
C ARG A 204 1.40 -2.42 -21.16
N VAL A 205 1.12 -1.20 -20.71
CA VAL A 205 1.92 -0.51 -19.70
C VAL A 205 1.66 -1.17 -18.35
N ILE A 206 2.73 -1.46 -17.62
CA ILE A 206 2.70 -2.27 -16.38
C ILE A 206 2.89 -1.40 -15.14
N PHE A 207 2.04 -1.67 -14.17
CA PHE A 207 2.00 -1.05 -12.83
C PHE A 207 2.23 -2.14 -11.80
N PRO A 208 3.44 -2.28 -11.25
CA PRO A 208 3.73 -3.31 -10.24
C PRO A 208 3.05 -2.99 -8.91
N VAL A 209 2.50 -4.02 -8.26
CA VAL A 209 1.92 -3.93 -6.92
C VAL A 209 2.92 -4.50 -5.92
N PHE A 210 3.26 -3.71 -4.91
CA PHE A 210 4.22 -4.10 -3.88
C PHE A 210 3.50 -4.40 -2.56
N SER A 211 3.96 -5.44 -1.88
CA SER A 211 3.61 -5.66 -0.47
C SER A 211 4.16 -4.53 0.41
N VAL A 212 3.69 -4.41 1.64
CA VAL A 212 4.21 -3.45 2.64
C VAL A 212 5.72 -3.58 2.82
N SER A 213 6.29 -4.78 2.67
CA SER A 213 7.74 -5.04 2.77
C SER A 213 8.54 -4.72 1.49
N GLY A 214 7.89 -4.27 0.41
CA GLY A 214 8.55 -3.92 -0.85
C GLY A 214 8.84 -5.09 -1.78
N LYS A 215 8.20 -6.25 -1.59
CA LYS A 215 8.26 -7.36 -2.56
C LYS A 215 7.17 -7.17 -3.61
N VAL A 216 7.51 -7.34 -4.88
CA VAL A 216 6.50 -7.31 -5.95
C VAL A 216 5.63 -8.56 -5.89
N ILE A 217 4.32 -8.38 -5.72
CA ILE A 217 3.36 -9.46 -5.47
C ILE A 217 2.34 -9.63 -6.59
N ALA A 218 2.11 -8.58 -7.38
CA ALA A 218 1.15 -8.57 -8.48
C ALA A 218 1.47 -7.46 -9.48
N PHE A 219 0.70 -7.41 -10.58
CA PHE A 219 0.80 -6.40 -11.61
C PHE A 219 -0.58 -5.93 -12.07
N GLY A 220 -0.70 -4.65 -12.39
CA GLY A 220 -1.75 -4.09 -13.21
C GLY A 220 -1.22 -3.81 -14.61
N GLY A 221 -2.04 -4.01 -15.63
CA GLY A 221 -1.65 -3.74 -17.02
C GLY A 221 -2.68 -2.90 -17.75
N ARG A 222 -2.30 -1.71 -18.24
CA ARG A 222 -3.16 -0.83 -19.03
C ARG A 222 -2.91 -0.98 -20.51
N THR A 223 -3.94 -1.31 -21.28
CA THR A 223 -3.88 -1.29 -22.76
C THR A 223 -4.10 0.11 -23.31
N LEU A 224 -3.50 0.37 -24.47
CA LEU A 224 -3.73 1.58 -25.27
C LEU A 224 -4.73 1.33 -26.41
N LYS A 225 -5.18 0.08 -26.58
CA LYS A 225 -6.19 -0.31 -27.58
C LYS A 225 -7.59 -0.01 -27.10
N LYS A 226 -8.51 0.37 -28.01
CA LYS A 226 -9.86 0.81 -27.68
C LYS A 226 -10.86 -0.34 -27.41
N ASP A 227 -10.68 -1.50 -28.06
CA ASP A 227 -11.71 -2.56 -28.09
C ASP A 227 -11.47 -3.71 -27.09
N VAL A 228 -10.66 -3.45 -26.05
CA VAL A 228 -10.36 -4.44 -25.00
C VAL A 228 -10.41 -3.79 -23.63
N ALA A 229 -10.55 -4.59 -22.58
CA ALA A 229 -10.58 -4.12 -21.20
C ALA A 229 -9.38 -3.20 -20.91
N LYS A 230 -9.66 -1.95 -20.54
CA LYS A 230 -8.68 -0.87 -20.30
C LYS A 230 -7.59 -1.32 -19.31
N TYR A 231 -7.99 -1.93 -18.22
CA TYR A 231 -7.09 -2.49 -17.21
C TYR A 231 -7.31 -3.99 -17.02
N VAL A 232 -6.21 -4.71 -16.82
CA VAL A 232 -6.18 -6.11 -16.39
C VAL A 232 -5.26 -6.22 -15.20
N ASN A 233 -5.68 -6.89 -14.14
CA ASN A 233 -4.89 -7.11 -12.94
C ASN A 233 -4.48 -8.58 -12.83
N SER A 234 -3.43 -8.86 -12.05
CA SER A 234 -3.12 -10.22 -11.60
C SER A 234 -4.33 -10.83 -10.88
N PRO A 235 -4.59 -12.11 -11.05
CA PRO A 235 -5.58 -12.85 -10.26
C PRO A 235 -5.08 -13.03 -8.82
N GLU A 236 -5.98 -13.50 -7.95
CA GLU A 236 -5.61 -13.97 -6.60
C GLU A 236 -4.54 -15.08 -6.70
N SER A 237 -3.61 -15.08 -5.74
CA SER A 237 -2.56 -16.10 -5.65
C SER A 237 -2.12 -16.27 -4.19
N THR A 238 -1.25 -17.26 -3.92
CA THR A 238 -0.69 -17.49 -2.58
C THR A 238 0.08 -16.27 -2.01
N ILE A 239 0.56 -15.37 -2.89
CA ILE A 239 1.31 -14.17 -2.49
C ILE A 239 0.54 -12.87 -2.66
N TYR A 240 -0.65 -12.90 -3.27
CA TYR A 240 -1.44 -11.71 -3.57
C TYR A 240 -2.93 -11.94 -3.33
N THR A 241 -3.50 -11.15 -2.44
CA THR A 241 -4.94 -11.07 -2.20
C THR A 241 -5.36 -9.61 -2.41
N LYS A 242 -6.02 -9.35 -3.54
CA LYS A 242 -6.36 -7.99 -3.99
C LYS A 242 -7.14 -7.19 -2.93
N SER A 243 -8.03 -7.87 -2.20
CA SER A 243 -8.82 -7.27 -1.13
C SER A 243 -8.01 -6.86 0.12
N ASN A 244 -6.73 -7.23 0.20
CA ASN A 244 -5.85 -6.93 1.33
C ASN A 244 -4.67 -6.04 0.95
N GLU A 245 -4.63 -5.54 -0.29
CA GLU A 245 -3.51 -4.76 -0.80
C GLU A 245 -3.97 -3.41 -1.36
N LEU A 246 -3.11 -2.41 -1.24
CA LEU A 246 -3.32 -1.06 -1.78
C LEU A 246 -2.16 -0.68 -2.67
N TYR A 247 -2.46 -0.17 -3.86
CA TYR A 247 -1.44 0.34 -4.76
C TYR A 247 -0.78 1.59 -4.18
N GLY A 248 0.54 1.68 -4.31
CA GLY A 248 1.33 2.81 -3.82
C GLY A 248 1.63 2.78 -2.32
N LEU A 249 1.09 1.83 -1.53
CA LEU A 249 1.29 1.81 -0.08
C LEU A 249 2.76 1.65 0.32
N TYR A 250 3.53 0.84 -0.40
CA TYR A 250 4.97 0.70 -0.14
C TYR A 250 5.68 2.05 -0.25
N GLN A 251 5.37 2.82 -1.29
CA GLN A 251 5.93 4.14 -1.54
C GLN A 251 5.40 5.20 -0.56
N ALA A 252 4.12 5.09 -0.15
CA ALA A 252 3.41 6.07 0.66
C ALA A 252 3.58 5.91 2.18
N LYS A 253 3.88 4.72 2.67
CA LYS A 253 3.81 4.35 4.11
C LYS A 253 4.57 5.31 5.03
N GLN A 254 5.74 5.81 4.61
CA GLN A 254 6.53 6.75 5.42
C GLN A 254 5.86 8.14 5.49
N ALA A 255 5.33 8.62 4.37
CA ALA A 255 4.61 9.89 4.30
C ALA A 255 3.29 9.81 5.09
N ILE A 256 2.55 8.70 5.01
CA ILE A 256 1.33 8.46 5.79
C ILE A 256 1.63 8.57 7.29
N VAL A 257 2.65 7.87 7.78
CA VAL A 257 3.04 7.91 9.21
C VAL A 257 3.51 9.31 9.62
N LYS A 258 4.33 9.97 8.78
CA LYS A 258 4.88 11.30 9.05
C LYS A 258 3.79 12.36 9.15
N GLN A 259 2.83 12.32 8.23
CA GLN A 259 1.73 13.29 8.16
C GLN A 259 0.53 12.88 9.03
N ASN A 260 0.54 11.65 9.58
CA ASN A 260 -0.58 11.03 10.28
C ASN A 260 -1.89 11.11 9.46
N LYS A 261 -1.79 10.86 8.16
CA LYS A 261 -2.90 10.99 7.21
C LYS A 261 -2.65 10.13 5.97
N CYS A 262 -3.66 9.38 5.56
CA CYS A 262 -3.68 8.64 4.29
C CYS A 262 -4.69 9.29 3.34
N ILE A 263 -4.31 9.50 2.09
CA ILE A 263 -5.21 9.92 1.01
C ILE A 263 -5.52 8.70 0.17
N LEU A 264 -6.81 8.42 -0.02
CA LEU A 264 -7.30 7.30 -0.80
C LEU A 264 -7.89 7.81 -2.11
N VAL A 265 -7.41 7.26 -3.23
CA VAL A 265 -7.88 7.52 -4.61
C VAL A 265 -8.25 6.19 -5.29
N GLU A 266 -8.71 6.22 -6.55
CA GLU A 266 -9.19 5.02 -7.23
C GLU A 266 -8.13 4.30 -8.07
N GLY A 267 -7.30 5.04 -8.82
CA GLY A 267 -6.48 4.50 -9.90
C GLY A 267 -4.97 4.57 -9.70
N TYR A 268 -4.26 3.85 -10.56
CA TYR A 268 -2.78 3.80 -10.57
C TYR A 268 -2.16 5.16 -10.89
N LEU A 269 -2.69 5.84 -11.93
CA LEU A 269 -2.16 7.12 -12.36
C LEU A 269 -2.46 8.23 -11.36
N ASP A 270 -3.61 8.18 -10.69
CA ASP A 270 -3.95 9.14 -9.63
C ASP A 270 -2.88 9.14 -8.53
N VAL A 271 -2.47 7.94 -8.08
CA VAL A 271 -1.39 7.80 -7.10
C VAL A 271 -0.08 8.38 -7.64
N ILE A 272 0.30 8.03 -8.87
CA ILE A 272 1.58 8.45 -9.44
C ILE A 272 1.63 9.97 -9.63
N SER A 273 0.57 10.57 -10.16
CA SER A 273 0.50 12.02 -10.40
C SER A 273 0.46 12.82 -9.10
N MET A 274 -0.27 12.35 -8.09
CA MET A 274 -0.26 12.94 -6.76
C MET A 274 1.13 12.84 -6.11
N HIS A 275 1.81 11.69 -6.19
CA HIS A 275 3.19 11.56 -5.70
C HIS A 275 4.16 12.48 -6.44
N GLN A 276 3.98 12.66 -7.75
CA GLN A 276 4.78 13.57 -8.57
C GLN A 276 4.58 15.03 -8.17
N SER A 277 3.36 15.41 -7.79
CA SER A 277 3.06 16.74 -7.27
C SER A 277 3.46 16.92 -5.80
N GLY A 278 4.15 15.95 -5.18
CA GLY A 278 4.65 16.04 -3.81
C GLY A 278 3.69 15.52 -2.73
N ILE A 279 2.48 15.09 -3.08
CA ILE A 279 1.52 14.49 -2.16
C ILE A 279 1.80 12.99 -2.05
N GLU A 280 2.75 12.63 -1.20
CA GLU A 280 3.30 11.27 -1.16
C GLU A 280 2.53 10.28 -0.26
N ASN A 281 1.55 10.72 0.50
CA ASN A 281 0.72 9.89 1.39
C ASN A 281 -0.54 9.34 0.71
N VAL A 282 -0.47 9.09 -0.61
CA VAL A 282 -1.59 8.66 -1.46
C VAL A 282 -1.48 7.19 -1.81
N VAL A 283 -2.61 6.48 -1.73
CA VAL A 283 -2.77 5.07 -2.11
C VAL A 283 -4.05 4.86 -2.91
N ALA A 284 -4.16 3.75 -3.66
CA ALA A 284 -5.38 3.43 -4.39
C ALA A 284 -5.89 2.01 -4.13
N SER A 285 -7.23 1.86 -4.19
CA SER A 285 -7.92 0.56 -4.16
C SER A 285 -7.80 -0.24 -5.47
N SER A 286 -7.36 0.41 -6.56
CA SER A 286 -7.05 -0.17 -7.88
C SER A 286 -8.23 -0.86 -8.57
N GLY A 287 -9.36 -0.14 -8.67
CA GLY A 287 -10.53 -0.57 -9.45
C GLY A 287 -11.38 -1.64 -8.76
N THR A 288 -11.45 -1.60 -7.43
CA THR A 288 -12.43 -2.32 -6.61
C THR A 288 -13.03 -1.38 -5.59
N SER A 289 -14.26 -1.67 -5.15
CA SER A 289 -14.78 -1.05 -3.93
C SER A 289 -13.81 -1.34 -2.77
N LEU A 290 -13.65 -0.36 -1.89
CA LEU A 290 -12.82 -0.51 -0.69
C LEU A 290 -13.29 -1.70 0.15
N THR A 291 -12.33 -2.46 0.69
CA THR A 291 -12.60 -3.69 1.47
C THR A 291 -12.13 -3.55 2.91
N ASP A 292 -12.67 -4.37 3.83
CA ASP A 292 -12.23 -4.42 5.23
C ASP A 292 -10.74 -4.71 5.38
N GLY A 293 -10.18 -5.56 4.49
CA GLY A 293 -8.75 -5.86 4.48
C GLY A 293 -7.89 -4.65 4.16
N GLN A 294 -8.29 -3.86 3.16
CA GLN A 294 -7.63 -2.60 2.78
C GLN A 294 -7.75 -1.54 3.88
N ILE A 295 -8.92 -1.44 4.52
CA ILE A 295 -9.16 -0.51 5.63
C ILE A 295 -8.25 -0.84 6.81
N ARG A 296 -8.23 -2.10 7.26
CA ARG A 296 -7.30 -2.55 8.32
C ARG A 296 -5.84 -2.33 7.96
N LEU A 297 -5.50 -2.41 6.68
CA LEU A 297 -4.15 -2.13 6.21
C LEU A 297 -3.78 -0.65 6.37
N ILE A 298 -4.69 0.28 6.07
CA ILE A 298 -4.49 1.72 6.31
C ILE A 298 -4.38 2.01 7.81
N HIS A 299 -5.28 1.43 8.61
CA HIS A 299 -5.36 1.63 10.06
C HIS A 299 -4.04 1.27 10.79
N ARG A 300 -3.21 0.39 10.22
CA ARG A 300 -1.87 0.10 10.76
C ARG A 300 -0.91 1.29 10.72
N PHE A 301 -1.19 2.31 9.92
CA PHE A 301 -0.30 3.46 9.70
C PHE A 301 -0.88 4.77 10.20
N THR A 302 -2.21 4.94 10.17
CA THR A 302 -2.91 6.16 10.60
C THR A 302 -4.39 5.87 10.85
N ASP A 303 -5.00 6.67 11.73
CA ASP A 303 -6.44 6.69 11.95
C ASP A 303 -7.16 7.72 11.06
N ASN A 304 -6.42 8.55 10.30
CA ASN A 304 -6.97 9.66 9.53
C ASN A 304 -6.91 9.36 8.03
N VAL A 305 -8.07 9.34 7.37
CA VAL A 305 -8.19 9.06 5.94
C VAL A 305 -8.95 10.20 5.25
N THR A 306 -8.39 10.72 4.15
CA THR A 306 -9.13 11.59 3.22
C THR A 306 -9.38 10.82 1.95
N VAL A 307 -10.64 10.66 1.56
CA VAL A 307 -11.05 10.00 0.32
C VAL A 307 -11.29 11.09 -0.72
N ILE A 308 -10.57 11.01 -1.84
CA ILE A 308 -10.77 11.92 -2.97
C ILE A 308 -11.61 11.23 -4.03
N TYR A 309 -12.67 11.87 -4.45
CA TYR A 309 -13.57 11.40 -5.49
C TYR A 309 -13.55 12.31 -6.70
N ASP A 310 -13.77 11.70 -7.87
CA ASP A 310 -14.08 12.42 -9.09
C ASP A 310 -15.40 13.20 -8.88
N GLY A 311 -15.50 14.39 -9.47
CA GLY A 311 -16.64 15.29 -9.24
C GLY A 311 -17.99 14.82 -9.80
N ASP A 312 -18.15 13.55 -10.19
CA ASP A 312 -19.39 13.04 -10.78
C ASP A 312 -20.41 12.54 -9.73
N ALA A 313 -21.69 12.83 -9.97
CA ALA A 313 -22.80 12.51 -9.06
C ALA A 313 -23.05 10.99 -8.91
N ALA A 314 -22.63 10.16 -9.86
CA ALA A 314 -22.80 8.70 -9.80
C ALA A 314 -21.73 8.05 -8.91
N GLY A 315 -20.50 8.52 -9.01
CA GLY A 315 -19.39 8.14 -8.13
C GLY A 315 -19.67 8.44 -6.68
N ILE A 316 -20.24 9.61 -6.37
CA ILE A 316 -20.59 10.04 -5.02
C ILE A 316 -21.55 9.06 -4.33
N LYS A 317 -22.61 8.59 -4.98
CA LYS A 317 -23.56 7.64 -4.37
C LYS A 317 -22.98 6.24 -4.13
N ALA A 318 -22.11 5.77 -5.03
CA ALA A 318 -21.41 4.51 -4.85
C ALA A 318 -20.42 4.58 -3.68
N SER A 319 -19.83 5.73 -3.49
CA SER A 319 -18.80 6.06 -2.49
C SER A 319 -19.35 6.09 -1.06
N LEU A 320 -20.56 6.59 -0.84
CA LEU A 320 -21.18 6.68 0.49
C LEU A 320 -21.24 5.33 1.22
N ARG A 321 -21.43 4.23 0.49
CA ARG A 321 -21.45 2.87 1.06
C ARG A 321 -20.07 2.37 1.51
N GLY A 322 -19.02 2.70 0.77
CA GLY A 322 -17.64 2.32 1.11
C GLY A 322 -17.12 3.02 2.37
N ILE A 323 -17.59 4.24 2.62
CA ILE A 323 -17.13 5.04 3.75
C ILE A 323 -17.72 4.55 5.08
N ASP A 324 -18.95 4.04 5.10
CA ASP A 324 -19.54 3.45 6.33
C ASP A 324 -18.69 2.28 6.87
N MET A 325 -17.96 1.58 6.00
CA MET A 325 -17.01 0.54 6.40
C MET A 325 -15.77 1.13 7.11
N LEU A 326 -15.26 2.26 6.63
CA LEU A 326 -14.14 2.97 7.28
C LEU A 326 -14.53 3.46 8.68
N LEU A 327 -15.74 3.99 8.83
CA LEU A 327 -16.26 4.44 10.14
C LEU A 327 -16.37 3.30 11.14
N ARG A 328 -16.81 2.10 10.71
CA ARG A 328 -16.92 0.91 11.58
C ARG A 328 -15.58 0.45 12.16
N GLU A 329 -14.50 0.65 11.43
CA GLU A 329 -13.14 0.33 11.86
C GLU A 329 -12.52 1.47 12.72
N GLY A 330 -13.29 2.51 13.05
CA GLY A 330 -12.86 3.60 13.95
C GLY A 330 -11.95 4.64 13.31
N LEU A 331 -11.95 4.77 11.99
CA LEU A 331 -11.15 5.76 11.29
C LEU A 331 -11.85 7.13 11.24
N ASN A 332 -11.06 8.19 11.29
CA ASN A 332 -11.50 9.56 11.07
C ASN A 332 -11.52 9.84 9.57
N ILE A 333 -12.71 10.05 9.01
CA ILE A 333 -12.89 10.15 7.57
C ILE A 333 -13.21 11.57 7.15
N LYS A 334 -12.42 12.08 6.21
CA LYS A 334 -12.72 13.28 5.44
C LYS A 334 -12.96 12.90 3.98
N VAL A 335 -13.73 13.71 3.31
CA VAL A 335 -14.04 13.60 1.89
C VAL A 335 -13.61 14.88 1.18
N LEU A 336 -13.03 14.72 0.01
CA LEU A 336 -12.71 15.80 -0.89
C LEU A 336 -13.35 15.52 -2.24
N LEU A 337 -14.12 16.48 -2.76
CA LEU A 337 -14.55 16.51 -4.14
C LEU A 337 -13.61 17.43 -4.93
N LEU A 338 -13.18 16.96 -6.08
CA LEU A 338 -12.45 17.79 -7.04
C LEU A 338 -13.43 18.64 -7.84
N PRO A 339 -12.96 19.74 -8.48
CA PRO A 339 -13.79 20.53 -9.38
C PRO A 339 -14.37 19.68 -10.52
N ASP A 340 -15.51 20.13 -11.07
CA ASP A 340 -16.21 19.43 -12.15
C ASP A 340 -15.28 19.16 -13.35
N GLY A 341 -15.16 17.88 -13.71
CA GLY A 341 -14.35 17.40 -14.83
C GLY A 341 -12.91 17.01 -14.49
N ASP A 342 -12.48 17.20 -13.24
CA ASP A 342 -11.17 16.74 -12.77
C ASP A 342 -11.26 15.40 -12.06
N ASP A 343 -10.25 14.55 -12.34
CA ASP A 343 -9.85 13.42 -11.53
C ASP A 343 -8.52 13.76 -10.80
N PRO A 344 -8.06 12.97 -9.81
CA PRO A 344 -6.81 13.26 -9.09
C PRO A 344 -5.58 13.36 -10.00
N ASP A 345 -5.56 12.62 -11.11
CA ASP A 345 -4.49 12.65 -12.12
C ASP A 345 -4.46 14.00 -12.84
N SER A 346 -5.59 14.45 -13.43
CA SER A 346 -5.68 15.74 -14.16
C SER A 346 -5.46 16.94 -13.23
N PHE A 347 -6.02 16.91 -12.04
CA PHE A 347 -5.87 17.96 -11.04
C PHE A 347 -4.42 18.12 -10.60
N ALA A 348 -3.73 17.03 -10.29
CA ALA A 348 -2.32 17.06 -9.90
C ALA A 348 -1.39 17.53 -11.03
N GLN A 349 -1.75 17.28 -12.30
CA GLN A 349 -0.97 17.74 -13.46
C GLN A 349 -1.16 19.23 -13.78
N SER A 350 -2.34 19.80 -13.47
CA SER A 350 -2.67 21.19 -13.79
C SER A 350 -2.32 22.21 -12.71
N HIS A 351 -1.95 21.72 -11.49
CA HIS A 351 -1.67 22.55 -10.33
C HIS A 351 -0.28 22.27 -9.74
N THR A 352 0.31 23.28 -9.12
CA THR A 352 1.55 23.10 -8.34
C THR A 352 1.30 22.34 -7.04
N SER A 353 2.35 21.74 -6.48
CA SER A 353 2.29 21.04 -5.18
C SER A 353 1.61 21.87 -4.08
N THR A 354 2.00 23.14 -3.97
CA THR A 354 1.43 24.07 -2.96
C THR A 354 -0.07 24.32 -3.20
N GLU A 355 -0.50 24.44 -4.45
CA GLU A 355 -1.92 24.62 -4.79
C GLU A 355 -2.73 23.38 -4.49
N VAL A 356 -2.22 22.18 -4.80
CA VAL A 356 -2.87 20.91 -4.47
C VAL A 356 -3.00 20.74 -2.96
N GLU A 357 -1.94 20.99 -2.19
CA GLU A 357 -1.98 20.95 -0.72
C GLU A 357 -2.98 21.96 -0.13
N ALA A 358 -2.95 23.19 -0.63
CA ALA A 358 -3.87 24.24 -0.19
C ALA A 358 -5.33 23.90 -0.51
N TYR A 359 -5.59 23.34 -1.70
CA TYR A 359 -6.92 22.91 -2.11
C TYR A 359 -7.45 21.79 -1.21
N ILE A 360 -6.63 20.76 -0.95
CA ILE A 360 -6.99 19.65 -0.04
C ILE A 360 -7.32 20.20 1.35
N ALA A 361 -6.45 21.05 1.90
CA ALA A 361 -6.65 21.62 3.25
C ALA A 361 -7.91 22.50 3.37
N ALA A 362 -8.25 23.25 2.31
CA ALA A 362 -9.38 24.15 2.31
C ALA A 362 -10.74 23.47 2.04
N ASN A 363 -10.75 22.35 1.31
CA ASN A 363 -11.98 21.76 0.77
C ASN A 363 -12.29 20.36 1.34
N GLU A 364 -11.38 19.74 2.11
CA GLU A 364 -11.70 18.48 2.78
C GLU A 364 -12.71 18.70 3.90
N VAL A 365 -13.82 17.98 3.87
CA VAL A 365 -14.89 18.07 4.85
C VAL A 365 -15.08 16.76 5.58
N ASP A 366 -15.53 16.81 6.84
CA ASP A 366 -15.91 15.62 7.59
C ASP A 366 -16.98 14.81 6.84
N PHE A 367 -16.87 13.48 6.89
CA PHE A 367 -17.79 12.62 6.13
C PHE A 367 -19.25 12.76 6.54
N ILE A 368 -19.56 12.88 7.84
CA ILE A 368 -20.93 13.03 8.30
C ILE A 368 -21.50 14.35 7.81
N GLN A 369 -20.71 15.41 7.85
CA GLN A 369 -21.10 16.72 7.31
C GLN A 369 -21.33 16.65 5.79
N PHE A 370 -20.44 15.98 5.04
CA PHE A 370 -20.55 15.77 3.60
C PHE A 370 -21.81 14.97 3.25
N LYS A 371 -22.04 13.81 3.91
CA LYS A 371 -23.20 12.96 3.71
C LYS A 371 -24.50 13.71 4.00
N THR A 372 -24.51 14.48 5.07
CA THR A 372 -25.66 15.33 5.47
C THR A 372 -25.98 16.35 4.39
N GLY A 373 -24.98 17.06 3.87
CA GLY A 373 -25.16 18.03 2.79
C GLY A 373 -25.78 17.43 1.54
N ILE A 374 -25.25 16.28 1.10
CA ILE A 374 -25.75 15.61 -0.12
C ILE A 374 -27.15 15.03 0.07
N LEU A 375 -27.40 14.32 1.17
CA LEU A 375 -28.68 13.63 1.38
C LEU A 375 -29.85 14.58 1.65
N LEU A 376 -29.60 15.76 2.21
CA LEU A 376 -30.63 16.76 2.50
C LEU A 376 -30.83 17.79 1.39
N GLN A 377 -29.93 17.81 0.39
CA GLN A 377 -30.03 18.74 -0.73
C GLN A 377 -31.30 18.53 -1.54
N GLY A 378 -32.11 19.59 -1.72
CA GLY A 378 -33.33 19.57 -2.50
C GLY A 378 -34.52 18.89 -1.81
N LEU A 379 -34.45 18.55 -0.52
CA LEU A 379 -35.49 17.91 0.26
C LEU A 379 -36.26 18.85 1.21
N GLU A 380 -36.14 20.16 1.00
CA GLU A 380 -36.76 21.16 1.88
C GLU A 380 -38.29 21.00 1.99
N ASN A 381 -38.95 20.56 0.90
CA ASN A 381 -40.38 20.43 0.76
C ASN A 381 -40.89 18.97 0.80
N ASP A 382 -40.03 17.97 1.09
CA ASP A 382 -40.43 16.56 1.20
C ASP A 382 -40.09 15.98 2.58
N PRO A 383 -41.02 16.04 3.55
CA PRO A 383 -40.80 15.56 4.92
C PRO A 383 -40.48 14.05 4.99
N ILE A 384 -41.03 13.24 4.08
CA ILE A 384 -40.83 11.78 4.09
C ILE A 384 -39.43 11.45 3.60
N ALA A 385 -39.02 12.02 2.46
CA ALA A 385 -37.68 11.84 1.94
C ALA A 385 -36.62 12.38 2.92
N ARG A 386 -36.86 13.52 3.57
CA ARG A 386 -36.03 14.11 4.60
C ARG A 386 -35.90 13.20 5.82
N SER A 387 -36.98 12.60 6.29
CA SER A 387 -36.95 11.63 7.41
C SER A 387 -36.10 10.39 7.09
N ARG A 388 -36.18 9.86 5.86
CA ARG A 388 -35.33 8.75 5.41
C ARG A 388 -33.86 9.14 5.36
N ALA A 389 -33.54 10.31 4.79
CA ALA A 389 -32.17 10.84 4.74
C ALA A 389 -31.56 11.00 6.14
N ILE A 390 -32.34 11.52 7.11
CA ILE A 390 -31.91 11.62 8.52
C ILE A 390 -31.66 10.22 9.10
N GLY A 391 -32.52 9.24 8.81
CA GLY A 391 -32.32 7.85 9.23
C GLY A 391 -30.99 7.27 8.74
N ASP A 392 -30.65 7.50 7.45
CA ASP A 392 -29.39 7.06 6.86
C ASP A 392 -28.16 7.74 7.50
N ILE A 393 -28.27 9.00 7.86
CA ILE A 393 -27.20 9.74 8.57
C ILE A 393 -27.00 9.17 9.98
N VAL A 394 -28.09 9.00 10.74
CA VAL A 394 -28.06 8.41 12.08
C VAL A 394 -27.47 7.00 12.05
N GLN A 395 -27.78 6.21 11.03
CA GLN A 395 -27.19 4.89 10.85
C GLN A 395 -25.67 4.97 10.67
N SER A 396 -25.14 5.90 9.88
CA SER A 396 -23.69 6.09 9.74
C SER A 396 -23.02 6.53 11.05
N ILE A 397 -23.67 7.39 11.82
CA ILE A 397 -23.15 7.80 13.14
C ILE A 397 -23.14 6.60 14.10
N SER A 398 -24.18 5.77 14.08
CA SER A 398 -24.33 4.63 15.01
C SER A 398 -23.29 3.52 14.82
N VAL A 399 -22.60 3.48 13.69
CA VAL A 399 -21.54 2.48 13.43
C VAL A 399 -20.16 2.92 13.91
N ILE A 400 -20.00 4.17 14.36
CA ILE A 400 -18.75 4.69 14.93
C ILE A 400 -18.52 4.01 16.28
N PRO A 401 -17.36 3.34 16.50
CA PRO A 401 -17.13 2.57 17.72
C PRO A 401 -17.00 3.41 19.00
N ASP A 402 -16.60 4.68 18.87
CA ASP A 402 -16.42 5.60 20.00
C ASP A 402 -17.71 6.36 20.29
N ALA A 403 -18.39 5.97 21.36
CA ALA A 403 -19.63 6.62 21.82
C ALA A 403 -19.48 8.10 22.21
N VAL A 404 -18.25 8.58 22.44
CA VAL A 404 -17.97 10.01 22.74
C VAL A 404 -17.86 10.82 21.45
N THR A 405 -17.39 10.17 20.37
CA THR A 405 -17.25 10.80 19.04
C THR A 405 -18.57 10.75 18.26
N ALA A 406 -19.40 9.75 18.48
CA ALA A 406 -20.74 9.61 17.90
C ALA A 406 -21.77 10.47 18.64
#